data_0e254c67e292ee18a65d8a13f49ad9ce
#
_entry.id   0e254c67e292ee18a65d8a13f49ad9ce
#
_cell.length_a   1.000
_cell.length_b   1.000
_cell.length_c   1.000
_cell.angle_alpha   90.00
_cell.angle_beta   90.00
_cell.angle_gamma   90.00
#
_symmetry.space_group_name_H-M   'P 1'
#
loop_
_entity.id
_entity.type
_entity.pdbx_description
1 polymer ?
#
loop_
_entity_poly.entity_id
_entity_poly.type
_entity_poly.pdbx_seq_one_letter_code
_entity_poly.pdbx_strand_id
1 'polypeptide(L)'
;VDIGDYLQTYIVDEIGRIDGVGDVNVFGTSYAMRIWMDPAKMRQYALIPADLVAALNAQNAQVSAGQLGALPAVENQQLNATITARTKLKTVEEFESIVLKSTENGAVVAIKDVARVELGPDSLTVKSKLNGMPGAGMGVVLADGANAMDVADAVVAKLNSMKPFFPNEIDYFVSSDSTTFVRASIEEVLKALGEAMV
;
A
#
# COMPACT_ATOMS: atom_id res chain seq x y z
N VAL A 1 2.87 -12.93 -2.08
CA VAL A 1 2.13 -11.85 -1.39
C VAL A 1 3.06 -11.11 -0.45
N ASP A 2 3.74 -11.80 0.46
CA ASP A 2 4.58 -11.19 1.52
C ASP A 2 5.60 -10.18 0.99
N ILE A 3 6.31 -10.52 -0.10
CA ILE A 3 7.30 -9.62 -0.71
C ILE A 3 6.64 -8.37 -1.30
N GLY A 4 5.50 -8.53 -1.99
CA GLY A 4 4.76 -7.41 -2.56
C GLY A 4 4.21 -6.46 -1.48
N ASP A 5 3.68 -7.03 -0.41
CA ASP A 5 3.19 -6.30 0.75
C ASP A 5 4.32 -5.57 1.48
N TYR A 6 5.46 -6.23 1.66
CA TYR A 6 6.66 -5.62 2.24
C TYR A 6 7.14 -4.41 1.41
N LEU A 7 7.21 -4.56 0.08
CA LEU A 7 7.58 -3.46 -0.82
C LEU A 7 6.61 -2.28 -0.68
N GLN A 8 5.31 -2.57 -0.75
CA GLN A 8 4.26 -1.53 -0.68
C GLN A 8 4.26 -0.80 0.66
N THR A 9 4.50 -1.52 1.76
CA THR A 9 4.38 -0.96 3.11
C THR A 9 5.63 -0.22 3.57
N TYR A 10 6.83 -0.71 3.22
CA TYR A 10 8.07 -0.22 3.80
C TYR A 10 9.02 0.44 2.80
N ILE A 11 8.96 0.08 1.52
CA ILE A 11 9.96 0.52 0.54
C ILE A 11 9.43 1.67 -0.32
N VAL A 12 8.19 1.58 -0.79
CA VAL A 12 7.61 2.55 -1.74
C VAL A 12 7.68 3.97 -1.22
N ASP A 13 7.24 4.20 0.01
CA ASP A 13 7.24 5.55 0.60
C ASP A 13 8.65 6.13 0.78
N GLU A 14 9.61 5.29 1.13
CA GLU A 14 11.00 5.71 1.32
C GLU A 14 11.69 6.05 0.00
N ILE A 15 11.41 5.31 -1.06
CA ILE A 15 11.92 5.59 -2.41
C ILE A 15 11.19 6.78 -3.02
N GLY A 16 9.88 6.88 -2.84
CA GLY A 16 9.07 8.00 -3.36
C GLY A 16 9.43 9.38 -2.79
N ARG A 17 10.13 9.42 -1.63
CA ARG A 17 10.63 10.66 -1.03
C ARG A 17 11.98 11.14 -1.56
N ILE A 18 12.62 10.36 -2.42
CA ILE A 18 13.89 10.74 -3.03
C ILE A 18 13.63 11.85 -4.05
N ASP A 19 14.42 12.91 -3.98
CA ASP A 19 14.31 14.03 -4.93
C ASP A 19 14.54 13.55 -6.36
N GLY A 20 13.63 13.94 -7.27
CA GLY A 20 13.64 13.52 -8.66
C GLY A 20 12.91 12.19 -8.95
N VAL A 21 12.37 11.50 -7.93
CA VAL A 21 11.43 10.39 -8.11
C VAL A 21 10.02 10.97 -8.34
N GLY A 22 9.39 10.61 -9.43
CA GLY A 22 8.03 11.04 -9.78
C GLY A 22 6.96 10.06 -9.33
N ASP A 23 7.22 8.77 -9.48
CA ASP A 23 6.30 7.70 -9.08
C ASP A 23 7.05 6.39 -8.81
N VAL A 24 6.42 5.51 -8.03
CA VAL A 24 6.96 4.18 -7.70
C VAL A 24 5.87 3.13 -7.93
N ASN A 25 6.06 2.31 -8.96
CA ASN A 25 5.11 1.28 -9.35
C ASN A 25 5.54 -0.09 -8.81
N VAL A 26 4.68 -0.75 -8.03
CA VAL A 26 4.95 -2.10 -7.52
C VAL A 26 4.32 -3.16 -8.41
N PHE A 27 5.12 -4.12 -8.86
CA PHE A 27 4.71 -5.31 -9.59
C PHE A 27 4.66 -6.51 -8.63
N GLY A 28 3.55 -6.64 -7.94
CA GLY A 28 3.31 -7.65 -6.92
C GLY A 28 1.90 -7.51 -6.36
N THR A 29 1.56 -8.36 -5.40
CA THR A 29 0.29 -8.27 -4.69
C THR A 29 0.54 -8.02 -3.22
N SER A 30 -0.20 -7.11 -2.64
CA SER A 30 -0.28 -6.88 -1.20
C SER A 30 -1.40 -7.73 -0.57
N TYR A 31 -1.50 -7.70 0.75
CA TYR A 31 -2.62 -8.29 1.45
C TYR A 31 -3.85 -7.39 1.42
N ALA A 32 -5.01 -8.02 1.22
CA ALA A 32 -6.29 -7.36 1.33
C ALA A 32 -7.30 -8.24 2.06
N MET A 33 -8.29 -7.61 2.69
CA MET A 33 -9.42 -8.31 3.27
C MET A 33 -10.39 -8.69 2.15
N ARG A 34 -10.55 -9.99 1.90
CA ARG A 34 -11.40 -10.53 0.83
C ARG A 34 -12.73 -10.98 1.40
N ILE A 35 -13.81 -10.55 0.75
CA ILE A 35 -15.16 -10.87 1.16
C ILE A 35 -15.86 -11.64 0.03
N TRP A 36 -16.07 -12.93 0.26
CA TRP A 36 -16.70 -13.84 -0.68
C TRP A 36 -18.20 -13.90 -0.38
N MET A 37 -18.99 -13.17 -1.14
CA MET A 37 -20.43 -13.11 -1.00
C MET A 37 -21.09 -14.42 -1.45
N ASP A 38 -22.08 -14.91 -0.67
CA ASP A 38 -22.94 -16.02 -1.04
C ASP A 38 -24.26 -15.47 -1.61
N PRO A 39 -24.50 -15.60 -2.93
CA PRO A 39 -25.71 -15.02 -3.55
C PRO A 39 -27.02 -15.67 -3.06
N ALA A 40 -26.99 -16.92 -2.61
CA ALA A 40 -28.18 -17.61 -2.10
C ALA A 40 -28.57 -17.05 -0.73
N LYS A 41 -27.60 -16.91 0.17
CA LYS A 41 -27.80 -16.30 1.49
C LYS A 41 -28.21 -14.83 1.38
N MET A 42 -27.57 -14.06 0.49
CA MET A 42 -27.93 -12.66 0.28
C MET A 42 -29.41 -12.51 -0.16
N ARG A 43 -29.88 -13.36 -1.08
CA ARG A 43 -31.29 -13.36 -1.48
C ARG A 43 -32.23 -13.72 -0.34
N GLN A 44 -31.83 -14.65 0.52
CA GLN A 44 -32.63 -15.05 1.68
C GLN A 44 -32.90 -13.89 2.64
N TYR A 45 -31.93 -13.00 2.80
CA TYR A 45 -32.03 -11.79 3.63
C TYR A 45 -32.51 -10.55 2.85
N ALA A 46 -32.85 -10.68 1.55
CA ALA A 46 -33.19 -9.59 0.64
C ALA A 46 -32.09 -8.49 0.61
N LEU A 47 -30.84 -8.92 0.48
CA LEU A 47 -29.65 -8.06 0.36
C LEU A 47 -29.10 -8.11 -1.07
N ILE A 48 -28.55 -6.99 -1.51
CA ILE A 48 -27.80 -6.86 -2.76
C ILE A 48 -26.33 -6.51 -2.47
N PRO A 49 -25.39 -6.74 -3.39
CA PRO A 49 -23.98 -6.41 -3.19
C PRO A 49 -23.72 -4.94 -2.80
N ALA A 50 -24.56 -4.02 -3.28
CA ALA A 50 -24.45 -2.61 -2.94
C ALA A 50 -24.69 -2.34 -1.44
N ASP A 51 -25.57 -3.10 -0.78
CA ASP A 51 -25.82 -2.96 0.66
C ASP A 51 -24.57 -3.30 1.48
N LEU A 52 -23.85 -4.35 1.06
CA LEU A 52 -22.60 -4.76 1.69
C LEU A 52 -21.51 -3.70 1.52
N VAL A 53 -21.38 -3.13 0.31
CA VAL A 53 -20.42 -2.04 0.04
C VAL A 53 -20.77 -0.80 0.87
N ALA A 54 -22.07 -0.45 0.96
CA ALA A 54 -22.52 0.69 1.77
C ALA A 54 -22.21 0.49 3.26
N ALA A 55 -22.47 -0.71 3.79
CA ALA A 55 -22.19 -1.04 5.19
C ALA A 55 -20.67 -1.01 5.49
N LEU A 56 -19.84 -1.54 4.58
CA LEU A 56 -18.38 -1.46 4.67
C LEU A 56 -17.90 -0.01 4.73
N ASN A 57 -18.36 0.83 3.81
CA ASN A 57 -17.98 2.23 3.77
C ASN A 57 -18.42 2.99 5.01
N ALA A 58 -19.58 2.68 5.57
CA ALA A 58 -20.09 3.34 6.77
C ALA A 58 -19.35 2.92 8.04
N GLN A 59 -18.96 1.64 8.16
CA GLN A 59 -18.41 1.08 9.40
C GLN A 59 -16.87 0.95 9.38
N ASN A 60 -16.24 1.03 8.22
CA ASN A 60 -14.79 1.06 8.05
C ASN A 60 -14.27 2.47 7.68
N ALA A 61 -14.99 3.51 8.07
CA ALA A 61 -14.62 4.90 7.80
C ALA A 61 -13.60 5.42 8.82
N GLN A 62 -12.64 6.18 8.33
CA GLN A 62 -11.72 6.90 9.21
C GLN A 62 -12.39 8.20 9.68
N VAL A 63 -12.70 8.29 10.96
CA VAL A 63 -13.30 9.47 11.57
C VAL A 63 -12.26 10.19 12.42
N SER A 64 -12.07 11.48 12.17
CA SER A 64 -11.29 12.34 13.07
C SER A 64 -12.13 12.61 14.32
N ALA A 65 -11.74 12.04 15.46
CA ALA A 65 -12.55 12.06 16.67
C ALA A 65 -12.44 13.38 17.46
N GLY A 66 -11.62 14.32 17.03
CA GLY A 66 -11.49 15.62 17.68
C GLY A 66 -10.89 15.58 19.10
N GLN A 67 -11.00 16.68 19.79
CA GLN A 67 -10.46 16.87 21.14
C GLN A 67 -11.50 17.54 22.02
N LEU A 68 -11.81 16.94 23.17
CA LEU A 68 -12.64 17.57 24.19
C LEU A 68 -11.80 18.67 24.85
N GLY A 69 -12.29 19.89 24.83
CA GLY A 69 -11.55 21.01 25.40
C GLY A 69 -10.57 21.70 24.46
N ALA A 70 -10.71 21.47 23.14
CA ALA A 70 -10.00 22.26 22.13
C ALA A 70 -10.45 23.74 22.14
N LEU A 71 -9.58 24.63 21.68
CA LEU A 71 -9.91 26.06 21.53
C LEU A 71 -10.99 26.25 20.43
N PRO A 72 -11.98 27.18 20.65
CA PRO A 72 -12.11 28.08 21.79
C PRO A 72 -12.67 27.38 23.04
N ALA A 73 -11.93 27.46 24.15
CA ALA A 73 -12.30 26.86 25.42
C ALA A 73 -13.27 27.78 26.20
N VAL A 74 -14.21 27.17 26.93
CA VAL A 74 -15.05 27.91 27.89
C VAL A 74 -14.26 28.27 29.15
N GLU A 75 -14.60 29.40 29.79
CA GLU A 75 -13.96 29.81 31.03
C GLU A 75 -14.06 28.71 32.09
N ASN A 76 -12.94 28.43 32.78
CA ASN A 76 -12.76 27.37 33.77
C ASN A 76 -12.74 25.93 33.24
N GLN A 77 -12.47 25.70 31.99
CA GLN A 77 -12.29 24.36 31.47
C GLN A 77 -10.95 23.77 31.94
N GLN A 78 -11.03 22.76 32.83
CA GLN A 78 -9.86 22.15 33.46
C GLN A 78 -9.47 20.81 32.78
N LEU A 79 -10.33 20.26 31.91
CA LEU A 79 -10.08 18.97 31.26
C LEU A 79 -9.86 19.15 29.78
N ASN A 80 -8.70 18.67 29.31
CA ASN A 80 -8.38 18.51 27.91
C ASN A 80 -8.14 17.02 27.66
N ALA A 81 -8.97 16.39 26.83
CA ALA A 81 -8.86 14.99 26.50
C ALA A 81 -8.98 14.76 24.99
N THR A 82 -8.00 14.10 24.41
CA THR A 82 -8.08 13.66 23.00
C THR A 82 -8.99 12.45 22.93
N ILE A 83 -10.04 12.54 22.11
CA ILE A 83 -10.93 11.43 21.83
C ILE A 83 -10.28 10.57 20.75
N THR A 84 -9.88 9.35 21.09
CA THR A 84 -9.37 8.39 20.11
C THR A 84 -10.51 7.48 19.67
N ALA A 85 -10.94 7.60 18.42
CA ALA A 85 -11.90 6.66 17.84
C ALA A 85 -11.18 5.54 17.10
N ARG A 86 -11.73 4.34 17.16
CA ARG A 86 -11.30 3.21 16.33
C ARG A 86 -11.74 3.49 14.90
N THR A 87 -10.80 3.69 13.99
CA THR A 87 -11.08 4.28 12.69
C THR A 87 -11.15 3.29 11.55
N LYS A 88 -10.41 2.17 11.62
CA LYS A 88 -10.43 1.12 10.58
C LYS A 88 -10.44 -0.25 11.23
N LEU A 89 -11.18 -1.15 10.61
CA LEU A 89 -11.21 -2.57 10.96
C LEU A 89 -9.91 -3.24 10.50
N LYS A 90 -9.37 -4.15 11.30
CA LYS A 90 -8.07 -4.77 11.06
C LYS A 90 -8.12 -6.29 11.03
N THR A 91 -9.08 -6.91 11.69
CA THR A 91 -9.16 -8.36 11.80
C THR A 91 -10.35 -8.93 11.03
N VAL A 92 -10.25 -10.21 10.66
CA VAL A 92 -11.32 -10.94 9.98
C VAL A 92 -12.62 -10.86 10.79
N GLU A 93 -12.53 -11.06 12.11
CA GLU A 93 -13.67 -11.06 13.03
C GLU A 93 -14.36 -9.68 13.09
N GLU A 94 -13.57 -8.61 13.03
CA GLU A 94 -14.13 -7.25 12.96
C GLU A 94 -14.91 -7.03 11.67
N PHE A 95 -14.40 -7.47 10.52
CA PHE A 95 -15.11 -7.40 9.24
C PHE A 95 -16.35 -8.32 9.23
N GLU A 96 -16.26 -9.51 9.78
CA GLU A 96 -17.39 -10.44 9.89
C GLU A 96 -18.53 -9.90 10.74
N SER A 97 -18.22 -9.05 11.73
CA SER A 97 -19.19 -8.45 12.65
C SER A 97 -19.91 -7.21 12.10
N ILE A 98 -19.52 -6.70 10.91
CA ILE A 98 -20.21 -5.57 10.29
C ILE A 98 -21.68 -5.88 10.09
N VAL A 99 -22.54 -4.99 10.56
CA VAL A 99 -23.98 -5.11 10.46
C VAL A 99 -24.47 -4.63 9.10
N LEU A 100 -25.17 -5.52 8.38
CA LEU A 100 -25.78 -5.22 7.07
C LEU A 100 -27.22 -4.78 7.21
N LYS A 101 -27.97 -5.43 8.11
CA LYS A 101 -29.40 -5.17 8.30
C LYS A 101 -29.78 -5.45 9.76
N SER A 102 -30.64 -4.60 10.31
CA SER A 102 -31.29 -4.82 11.59
C SER A 102 -32.81 -4.93 11.36
N THR A 103 -33.43 -5.89 12.00
CA THR A 103 -34.88 -6.08 11.94
C THR A 103 -35.55 -5.39 13.14
N GLU A 104 -36.82 -5.06 13.02
CA GLU A 104 -37.61 -4.43 14.10
C GLU A 104 -37.65 -5.25 15.40
N ASN A 105 -37.46 -6.56 15.29
CA ASN A 105 -37.42 -7.49 16.43
C ASN A 105 -36.00 -7.59 17.08
N GLY A 106 -35.04 -6.72 16.67
CA GLY A 106 -33.70 -6.72 17.20
C GLY A 106 -32.76 -7.78 16.63
N ALA A 107 -33.19 -8.60 15.68
CA ALA A 107 -32.31 -9.54 14.99
C ALA A 107 -31.40 -8.77 14.01
N VAL A 108 -30.13 -9.12 14.01
CA VAL A 108 -29.09 -8.47 13.22
C VAL A 108 -28.53 -9.45 12.21
N VAL A 109 -28.41 -9.03 10.95
CA VAL A 109 -27.68 -9.75 9.89
C VAL A 109 -26.33 -9.12 9.71
N ALA A 110 -25.27 -9.88 9.93
CA ALA A 110 -23.89 -9.43 9.78
C ALA A 110 -23.24 -10.02 8.51
N ILE A 111 -22.07 -9.54 8.13
CA ILE A 111 -21.33 -10.04 6.95
C ILE A 111 -21.11 -11.55 7.03
N LYS A 112 -20.76 -12.10 8.20
CA LYS A 112 -20.56 -13.56 8.41
C LYS A 112 -21.77 -14.43 8.02
N ASP A 113 -22.99 -13.87 8.06
CA ASP A 113 -24.20 -14.60 7.75
C ASP A 113 -24.41 -14.80 6.24
N VAL A 114 -23.83 -13.90 5.41
CA VAL A 114 -24.02 -13.85 3.96
C VAL A 114 -22.73 -13.92 3.16
N ALA A 115 -21.58 -13.88 3.80
CA ALA A 115 -20.28 -13.91 3.16
C ALA A 115 -19.22 -14.61 4.04
N ARG A 116 -18.13 -15.04 3.40
CA ARG A 116 -16.92 -15.50 4.07
C ARG A 116 -15.85 -14.41 3.94
N VAL A 117 -15.22 -14.07 5.04
CA VAL A 117 -14.14 -13.10 5.10
C VAL A 117 -12.80 -13.82 5.29
N GLU A 118 -11.78 -13.41 4.56
CA GLU A 118 -10.43 -13.95 4.72
C GLU A 118 -9.38 -12.89 4.35
N LEU A 119 -8.22 -12.94 5.00
CA LEU A 119 -7.05 -12.20 4.57
C LEU A 119 -6.38 -12.95 3.42
N GLY A 120 -6.17 -12.28 2.31
CA GLY A 120 -5.59 -12.90 1.12
C GLY A 120 -4.96 -11.88 0.18
N PRO A 121 -4.45 -12.31 -0.98
CA PRO A 121 -3.87 -11.39 -1.95
C PRO A 121 -4.92 -10.42 -2.48
N ASP A 122 -4.55 -9.17 -2.65
CA ASP A 122 -5.40 -8.13 -3.27
C ASP A 122 -5.83 -8.55 -4.69
N SER A 123 -4.89 -9.06 -5.48
CA SER A 123 -5.17 -9.60 -6.82
C SER A 123 -4.80 -11.08 -6.93
N LEU A 124 -5.71 -11.89 -7.49
CA LEU A 124 -5.46 -13.30 -7.83
C LEU A 124 -4.86 -13.48 -9.23
N THR A 125 -4.94 -12.46 -10.06
CA THR A 125 -4.49 -12.52 -11.46
C THR A 125 -3.03 -12.15 -11.61
N VAL A 126 -2.47 -11.37 -10.68
CA VAL A 126 -1.07 -10.95 -10.68
C VAL A 126 -0.22 -11.95 -9.89
N LYS A 127 0.71 -12.61 -10.60
CA LYS A 127 1.73 -13.47 -10.00
C LYS A 127 3.08 -13.04 -10.50
N SER A 128 3.87 -12.43 -9.65
CA SER A 128 5.24 -12.03 -9.97
C SER A 128 6.22 -13.13 -9.58
N LYS A 129 7.12 -13.47 -10.49
CA LYS A 129 8.20 -14.44 -10.29
C LYS A 129 9.48 -13.89 -10.89
N LEU A 130 10.58 -14.22 -10.24
CA LEU A 130 11.91 -13.94 -10.70
C LEU A 130 12.70 -15.25 -10.84
N ASN A 131 13.14 -15.57 -12.06
CA ASN A 131 13.85 -16.85 -12.33
C ASN A 131 13.09 -18.09 -11.81
N GLY A 132 11.74 -18.07 -11.89
CA GLY A 132 10.91 -19.18 -11.41
C GLY A 132 10.58 -19.16 -9.91
N MET A 133 11.27 -18.35 -9.11
CA MET A 133 11.01 -18.17 -7.67
C MET A 133 9.97 -17.06 -7.43
N PRO A 134 9.23 -17.12 -6.32
CA PRO A 134 8.37 -16.00 -5.92
C PRO A 134 9.18 -14.72 -5.78
N GLY A 135 8.67 -13.63 -6.36
CA GLY A 135 9.33 -12.32 -6.30
C GLY A 135 8.32 -11.21 -6.51
N ALA A 136 8.72 -9.99 -6.21
CA ALA A 136 7.99 -8.78 -6.57
C ALA A 136 8.98 -7.79 -7.19
N GLY A 137 8.50 -6.96 -8.09
CA GLY A 137 9.30 -5.92 -8.73
C GLY A 137 8.84 -4.55 -8.31
N MET A 138 9.74 -3.57 -8.46
CA MET A 138 9.44 -2.17 -8.28
C MET A 138 10.02 -1.39 -9.46
N GLY A 139 9.21 -0.55 -10.08
CA GLY A 139 9.65 0.37 -11.14
C GLY A 139 9.64 1.80 -10.59
N VAL A 140 10.77 2.48 -10.70
CA VAL A 140 10.89 3.90 -10.33
C VAL A 140 10.76 4.75 -11.57
N VAL A 141 9.85 5.70 -11.55
CA VAL A 141 9.60 6.67 -12.62
C VAL A 141 10.21 8.01 -12.22
N LEU A 142 10.90 8.64 -13.16
CA LEU A 142 11.51 9.95 -12.92
C LEU A 142 10.45 11.06 -12.89
N ALA A 143 10.66 12.04 -12.04
CA ALA A 143 9.93 13.30 -12.13
C ALA A 143 10.36 14.10 -13.37
N ASP A 144 9.48 14.96 -13.88
CA ASP A 144 9.77 15.80 -15.01
C ASP A 144 11.01 16.68 -14.76
N GLY A 145 11.97 16.61 -15.66
CA GLY A 145 13.22 17.38 -15.58
C GLY A 145 14.27 16.83 -14.61
N ALA A 146 14.02 15.71 -13.95
CA ALA A 146 15.00 15.09 -13.07
C ALA A 146 16.16 14.45 -13.84
N ASN A 147 17.35 14.44 -13.24
CA ASN A 147 18.51 13.75 -13.78
C ASN A 147 18.42 12.25 -13.49
N ALA A 148 18.30 11.44 -14.52
CA ALA A 148 18.14 10.00 -14.41
C ALA A 148 19.30 9.32 -13.67
N MET A 149 20.54 9.77 -13.86
CA MET A 149 21.72 9.17 -13.23
C MET A 149 21.75 9.47 -11.73
N ASP A 150 21.48 10.72 -11.36
CA ASP A 150 21.47 11.13 -9.95
C ASP A 150 20.38 10.40 -9.17
N VAL A 151 19.19 10.29 -9.77
CA VAL A 151 18.06 9.56 -9.18
C VAL A 151 18.36 8.06 -9.05
N ALA A 152 18.93 7.44 -10.08
CA ALA A 152 19.30 6.01 -10.02
C ALA A 152 20.30 5.74 -8.91
N ASP A 153 21.35 6.58 -8.81
CA ASP A 153 22.37 6.47 -7.75
C ASP A 153 21.75 6.66 -6.36
N ALA A 154 20.89 7.66 -6.20
CA ALA A 154 20.20 7.93 -4.94
C ALA A 154 19.28 6.77 -4.53
N VAL A 155 18.52 6.18 -5.47
CA VAL A 155 17.65 5.02 -5.23
C VAL A 155 18.47 3.80 -4.79
N VAL A 156 19.57 3.50 -5.49
CA VAL A 156 20.45 2.36 -5.16
C VAL A 156 21.11 2.58 -3.79
N ALA A 157 21.60 3.80 -3.52
CA ALA A 157 22.17 4.14 -2.22
C ALA A 157 21.15 3.97 -1.09
N LYS A 158 19.91 4.43 -1.29
CA LYS A 158 18.83 4.27 -0.32
C LYS A 158 18.50 2.79 -0.08
N LEU A 159 18.33 1.98 -1.11
CA LEU A 159 18.09 0.55 -0.99
C LEU A 159 19.22 -0.17 -0.24
N ASN A 160 20.47 0.17 -0.53
CA ASN A 160 21.64 -0.36 0.20
C ASN A 160 21.60 0.00 1.68
N SER A 161 21.18 1.21 2.03
CA SER A 161 21.04 1.64 3.43
C SER A 161 19.92 0.90 4.17
N MET A 162 18.88 0.45 3.44
CA MET A 162 17.75 -0.29 3.99
C MET A 162 18.01 -1.80 4.04
N LYS A 163 18.92 -2.33 3.22
CA LYS A 163 19.19 -3.77 3.13
C LYS A 163 19.46 -4.46 4.48
N PRO A 164 20.17 -3.88 5.46
CA PRO A 164 20.36 -4.51 6.78
C PRO A 164 19.05 -4.75 7.57
N PHE A 165 17.97 -4.06 7.21
CA PHE A 165 16.65 -4.15 7.83
C PHE A 165 15.69 -5.06 7.07
N PHE A 166 16.12 -5.65 5.96
CA PHE A 166 15.30 -6.58 5.20
C PHE A 166 15.12 -7.89 5.98
N PRO A 167 13.95 -8.54 5.87
CA PRO A 167 13.77 -9.90 6.37
C PRO A 167 14.85 -10.84 5.79
N ASN A 168 15.32 -11.80 6.60
CA ASN A 168 16.49 -12.65 6.29
C ASN A 168 16.41 -13.42 4.95
N GLU A 169 15.23 -13.55 4.36
CA GLU A 169 15.01 -14.28 3.11
C GLU A 169 14.80 -13.35 1.91
N ILE A 170 14.87 -12.03 2.11
CA ILE A 170 14.61 -11.04 1.06
C ILE A 170 15.93 -10.38 0.68
N ASP A 171 16.25 -10.43 -0.60
CA ASP A 171 17.32 -9.64 -1.21
C ASP A 171 16.79 -8.94 -2.47
N TYR A 172 17.52 -7.95 -2.98
CA TYR A 172 17.15 -7.24 -4.18
C TYR A 172 18.27 -7.23 -5.21
N PHE A 173 17.92 -7.07 -6.47
CA PHE A 173 18.85 -6.74 -7.51
C PHE A 173 18.18 -5.78 -8.50
N VAL A 174 18.99 -4.97 -9.17
CA VAL A 174 18.54 -4.07 -10.22
C VAL A 174 18.47 -4.84 -11.53
N SER A 175 17.26 -5.13 -12.02
CA SER A 175 17.04 -5.93 -13.23
C SER A 175 17.19 -5.12 -14.51
N SER A 176 16.90 -3.83 -14.45
CA SER A 176 16.99 -2.90 -15.58
C SER A 176 17.34 -1.52 -15.07
N ASP A 177 18.43 -0.97 -15.61
CA ASP A 177 18.86 0.40 -15.36
C ASP A 177 19.07 1.10 -16.71
N SER A 178 18.18 2.03 -17.05
CA SER A 178 18.25 2.79 -18.29
C SER A 178 19.44 3.75 -18.33
N THR A 179 20.05 4.06 -17.18
CA THR A 179 21.20 4.98 -17.11
C THR A 179 22.50 4.34 -17.54
N THR A 180 22.58 3.00 -17.59
CA THR A 180 23.78 2.26 -17.98
C THR A 180 24.28 2.68 -19.36
N PHE A 181 23.36 2.79 -20.34
CA PHE A 181 23.72 3.25 -21.70
C PHE A 181 24.15 4.71 -21.74
N VAL A 182 23.52 5.55 -20.94
CA VAL A 182 23.87 6.97 -20.83
C VAL A 182 25.28 7.14 -20.26
N ARG A 183 25.62 6.39 -19.21
CA ARG A 183 26.96 6.39 -18.60
C ARG A 183 28.01 5.96 -19.60
N ALA A 184 27.81 4.83 -20.29
CA ALA A 184 28.72 4.34 -21.31
C ALA A 184 28.94 5.37 -22.43
N SER A 185 27.88 6.01 -22.91
CA SER A 185 27.99 7.05 -23.95
C SER A 185 28.77 8.28 -23.48
N ILE A 186 28.59 8.72 -22.24
CA ILE A 186 29.34 9.84 -21.65
C ILE A 186 30.83 9.49 -21.53
N GLU A 187 31.14 8.29 -21.07
CA GLU A 187 32.52 7.83 -20.94
C GLU A 187 33.24 7.79 -22.30
N GLU A 188 32.57 7.29 -23.35
CA GLU A 188 33.11 7.28 -24.71
C GLU A 188 33.37 8.69 -25.25
N VAL A 189 32.44 9.62 -25.03
CA VAL A 189 32.61 11.03 -25.44
C VAL A 189 33.78 11.68 -24.70
N LEU A 190 33.89 11.48 -23.38
CA LEU A 190 34.99 12.03 -22.60
C LEU A 190 36.35 11.46 -23.04
N LYS A 191 36.39 10.16 -23.36
CA LYS A 191 37.56 9.49 -23.86
C LYS A 191 37.98 10.06 -25.23
N ALA A 192 37.04 10.19 -26.18
CA ALA A 192 37.28 10.76 -27.49
C ALA A 192 37.75 12.22 -27.40
N LEU A 193 37.21 13.04 -26.52
CA LEU A 193 37.65 14.38 -26.23
C LEU A 193 39.07 14.41 -25.66
N GLY A 194 39.38 13.51 -24.75
CA GLY A 194 40.72 13.36 -24.20
C GLY A 194 41.77 13.00 -25.26
N GLU A 195 41.43 12.06 -26.17
CA GLU A 195 42.29 11.66 -27.28
C GLU A 195 42.46 12.74 -28.31
N ALA A 196 41.45 13.62 -28.53
CA ALA A 196 41.53 14.74 -29.46
C ALA A 196 42.35 15.93 -28.93
N MET A 197 42.61 16.01 -27.64
CA MET A 197 43.40 17.09 -27.02
C MET A 197 44.90 16.77 -26.85
N VAL A 198 45.31 15.56 -27.20
CA VAL A 198 46.69 15.11 -27.21
C VAL A 198 47.24 15.09 -28.63
#